data_b877a880cdd0a26d6b6fe8771c905d27
#
_entry.id   b877a880cdd0a26d6b6fe8771c905d27
#
_cell.length_a   1.000
_cell.length_b   1.000
_cell.length_c   1.000
_cell.angle_alpha   90.00
_cell.angle_beta   90.00
_cell.angle_gamma   90.00
#
_symmetry.space_group_name_H-M   'P 1'
#
loop_
_entity.id
_entity.type
_entity.pdbx_description
1 polymer ?
#
loop_
_entity_poly.entity_id
_entity_poly.type
_entity_poly.pdbx_seq_one_letter_code
_entity_poly.pdbx_strand_id
1 'polypeptide(L)'
;MTDPFAELRSLTGRLAVAARYLDDFSPCAPEWRADQDMPAASVIKVGIMAHLLQQASQQALRLDERLPLTVEQMTGGAGVLWELEPRDYSLAELCKMMMVVSDNSASNALARLLGLPAMNEFWARRGYQACMRRFFMQPVVEGQDNSMSAAAAAAMLRDLYLGSELEPAQREFALECLRRQQYREKIPLMLPPEVVVGHKTGELDGVRHDAAVIEAERPYILVVLTAEGKEPWLVDQAIGRLSLQLFQEVTA
;
A
#
# COMPACT_ATOMS: atom_id res chain seq x y z
N MET A 1 -11.21 10.12 -27.45
CA MET A 1 -11.21 9.53 -26.09
C MET A 1 -11.09 10.67 -25.09
N THR A 2 -11.95 10.72 -24.09
CA THR A 2 -11.85 11.69 -22.99
C THR A 2 -10.66 11.30 -22.10
N ASP A 3 -9.94 12.28 -21.60
CA ASP A 3 -8.82 12.06 -20.67
C ASP A 3 -9.34 11.46 -19.35
N PRO A 4 -9.02 10.20 -18.99
CA PRO A 4 -9.55 9.53 -17.81
C PRO A 4 -9.07 10.17 -16.48
N PHE A 5 -8.02 10.97 -16.52
CA PHE A 5 -7.42 11.61 -15.35
C PHE A 5 -7.86 13.07 -15.14
N ALA A 6 -8.68 13.61 -16.04
CA ALA A 6 -9.05 15.02 -16.01
C ALA A 6 -9.69 15.44 -14.68
N GLU A 7 -10.59 14.62 -14.15
CA GLU A 7 -11.26 14.88 -12.89
C GLU A 7 -10.26 14.91 -11.71
N LEU A 8 -9.45 13.87 -11.55
CA LEU A 8 -8.44 13.81 -10.47
C LEU A 8 -7.44 14.97 -10.56
N ARG A 9 -7.00 15.32 -11.78
CA ARG A 9 -6.09 16.47 -11.97
C ARG A 9 -6.73 17.80 -11.63
N SER A 10 -8.05 17.93 -11.72
CA SER A 10 -8.76 19.15 -11.31
C SER A 10 -8.90 19.25 -9.78
N LEU A 11 -8.88 18.13 -9.07
CA LEU A 11 -9.08 18.05 -7.63
C LEU A 11 -7.75 18.03 -6.83
N THR A 12 -6.62 17.76 -7.51
CA THR A 12 -5.31 17.56 -6.85
C THR A 12 -4.21 18.33 -7.57
N GLY A 13 -3.20 18.80 -6.83
CA GLY A 13 -2.04 19.46 -7.43
C GLY A 13 -1.04 18.45 -8.03
N ARG A 14 -1.01 17.21 -7.48
CA ARG A 14 -0.13 16.14 -7.94
C ARG A 14 -0.91 14.83 -8.07
N LEU A 15 -0.66 14.10 -9.16
CA LEU A 15 -1.27 12.81 -9.46
C LEU A 15 -0.22 11.88 -10.08
N ALA A 16 -0.19 10.63 -9.63
CA ALA A 16 0.53 9.54 -10.27
C ALA A 16 -0.37 8.30 -10.36
N VAL A 17 -0.45 7.66 -11.53
CA VAL A 17 -1.28 6.47 -11.75
C VAL A 17 -0.48 5.42 -12.50
N ALA A 18 -0.50 4.18 -11.98
CA ALA A 18 -0.03 2.99 -12.67
C ALA A 18 -1.17 1.98 -12.82
N ALA A 19 -1.33 1.43 -14.03
CA ALA A 19 -2.36 0.44 -14.34
C ALA A 19 -1.74 -0.68 -15.19
N ARG A 20 -1.52 -1.88 -14.60
CA ARG A 20 -0.74 -2.95 -15.25
C ARG A 20 -1.34 -4.32 -15.02
N TYR A 21 -1.31 -5.17 -16.06
CA TYR A 21 -1.63 -6.58 -15.90
C TYR A 21 -0.65 -7.26 -14.93
N LEU A 22 -1.14 -8.24 -14.18
CA LEU A 22 -0.30 -8.99 -13.23
C LEU A 22 0.68 -9.95 -13.91
N ASP A 23 0.27 -10.59 -14.98
CA ASP A 23 1.04 -11.63 -15.67
C ASP A 23 2.32 -11.08 -16.32
N ASP A 24 2.19 -10.23 -17.33
CA ASP A 24 3.30 -9.69 -18.10
C ASP A 24 3.76 -8.29 -17.69
N PHE A 25 3.06 -7.68 -16.73
CA PHE A 25 3.31 -6.34 -16.22
C PHE A 25 3.22 -5.22 -17.28
N SER A 26 2.61 -5.50 -18.40
CA SER A 26 2.32 -4.50 -19.42
C SER A 26 1.22 -3.53 -18.94
N PRO A 27 1.20 -2.28 -19.41
CA PRO A 27 0.09 -1.38 -19.14
C PRO A 27 -1.23 -1.96 -19.66
N CYS A 28 -2.24 -2.04 -18.79
CA CYS A 28 -3.61 -2.48 -19.15
C CYS A 28 -4.52 -1.29 -19.47
N ALA A 29 -4.10 -0.09 -19.11
CA ALA A 29 -4.79 1.17 -19.34
C ALA A 29 -3.77 2.32 -19.40
N PRO A 30 -4.17 3.56 -19.75
CA PRO A 30 -3.29 4.72 -19.66
C PRO A 30 -2.69 4.87 -18.25
N GLU A 31 -1.42 5.26 -18.19
CA GLU A 31 -0.71 5.62 -16.97
C GLU A 31 -0.45 7.12 -16.92
N TRP A 32 -0.28 7.68 -15.73
CA TRP A 32 0.02 9.09 -15.56
C TRP A 32 1.17 9.27 -14.57
N ARG A 33 2.33 9.76 -15.04
CA ARG A 33 3.51 10.06 -14.22
C ARG A 33 3.82 8.95 -13.19
N ALA A 34 3.70 7.68 -13.62
CA ALA A 34 3.80 6.52 -12.73
C ALA A 34 5.11 6.46 -11.93
N ASP A 35 6.21 7.01 -12.48
CA ASP A 35 7.54 7.07 -11.84
C ASP A 35 7.75 8.35 -11.01
N GLN A 36 6.74 9.22 -10.89
CA GLN A 36 6.87 10.42 -10.07
C GLN A 36 6.99 10.05 -8.59
N ASP A 37 7.98 10.67 -7.91
CA ASP A 37 8.12 10.54 -6.46
C ASP A 37 6.97 11.27 -5.76
N MET A 38 6.21 10.54 -4.94
CA MET A 38 5.02 11.03 -4.23
C MET A 38 5.19 10.81 -2.73
N PRO A 39 4.55 11.63 -1.85
CA PRO A 39 4.45 11.26 -0.43
C PRO A 39 3.88 9.87 -0.31
N ALA A 40 4.54 8.96 0.40
CA ALA A 40 4.14 7.55 0.40
C ALA A 40 2.89 7.27 1.24
N ALA A 41 2.63 8.09 2.25
CA ALA A 41 1.60 7.84 3.26
C ALA A 41 1.66 6.36 3.75
N SER A 42 0.50 5.72 3.93
CA SER A 42 0.46 4.32 4.39
C SER A 42 0.59 3.28 3.26
N VAL A 43 0.68 3.67 1.99
CA VAL A 43 0.91 2.71 0.90
C VAL A 43 2.29 2.06 1.02
N ILE A 44 3.28 2.74 1.60
CA ILE A 44 4.62 2.18 1.87
C ILE A 44 4.61 0.93 2.76
N LYS A 45 3.51 0.68 3.51
CA LYS A 45 3.31 -0.53 4.33
C LYS A 45 3.28 -1.82 3.49
N VAL A 46 2.93 -1.72 2.20
CA VAL A 46 3.08 -2.83 1.24
C VAL A 46 4.56 -3.26 1.15
N GLY A 47 5.48 -2.30 1.09
CA GLY A 47 6.91 -2.58 1.07
C GLY A 47 7.44 -3.15 2.41
N ILE A 48 6.91 -2.70 3.55
CA ILE A 48 7.23 -3.29 4.87
C ILE A 48 6.80 -4.75 4.92
N MET A 49 5.56 -5.06 4.49
CA MET A 49 5.05 -6.43 4.40
C MET A 49 5.90 -7.29 3.46
N ALA A 50 6.27 -6.77 2.28
CA ALA A 50 7.08 -7.50 1.32
C ALA A 50 8.44 -7.90 1.91
N HIS A 51 9.12 -7.00 2.62
CA HIS A 51 10.40 -7.30 3.26
C HIS A 51 10.23 -8.29 4.43
N LEU A 52 9.22 -8.10 5.28
CA LEU A 52 8.93 -9.03 6.38
C LEU A 52 8.71 -10.46 5.86
N LEU A 53 7.89 -10.63 4.84
CA LEU A 53 7.56 -11.94 4.29
C LEU A 53 8.73 -12.58 3.55
N GLN A 54 9.58 -11.79 2.90
CA GLN A 54 10.81 -12.28 2.32
C GLN A 54 11.77 -12.79 3.41
N GLN A 55 11.94 -12.06 4.53
CA GLN A 55 12.74 -12.54 5.66
C GLN A 55 12.17 -13.82 6.27
N ALA A 56 10.83 -13.93 6.34
CA ALA A 56 10.17 -15.15 6.82
C ALA A 56 10.38 -16.35 5.86
N SER A 57 10.33 -16.13 4.54
CA SER A 57 10.59 -17.17 3.54
C SER A 57 12.04 -17.64 3.56
N GLN A 58 12.97 -16.76 3.89
CA GLN A 58 14.39 -17.09 4.08
C GLN A 58 14.70 -17.67 5.46
N GLN A 59 13.68 -17.90 6.29
CA GLN A 59 13.82 -18.43 7.67
C GLN A 59 14.67 -17.54 8.61
N ALA A 60 14.87 -16.27 8.24
CA ALA A 60 15.55 -15.28 9.09
C ALA A 60 14.63 -14.76 10.21
N LEU A 61 13.32 -14.78 9.98
CA LEU A 61 12.26 -14.45 10.93
C LEU A 61 11.16 -15.51 10.87
N ARG A 62 10.39 -15.63 11.96
CA ARG A 62 9.19 -16.47 11.98
C ARG A 62 7.98 -15.61 12.27
N LEU A 63 6.89 -15.79 11.53
CA LEU A 63 5.67 -14.99 11.69
C LEU A 63 4.98 -15.19 13.05
N ASP A 64 5.25 -16.29 13.76
CA ASP A 64 4.78 -16.57 15.11
C ASP A 64 5.70 -16.01 16.21
N GLU A 65 6.88 -15.46 15.88
CA GLU A 65 7.71 -14.74 16.83
C GLU A 65 6.96 -13.55 17.40
N ARG A 66 7.19 -13.28 18.69
CA ARG A 66 6.46 -12.25 19.41
C ARG A 66 7.36 -11.06 19.75
N LEU A 67 6.82 -9.87 19.52
CA LEU A 67 7.45 -8.60 19.92
C LEU A 67 6.63 -7.95 21.02
N PRO A 68 7.26 -7.45 22.07
CA PRO A 68 6.59 -6.60 23.06
C PRO A 68 6.20 -5.27 22.38
N LEU A 69 4.97 -4.84 22.61
CA LEU A 69 4.50 -3.50 22.26
C LEU A 69 4.20 -2.77 23.56
N THR A 70 5.13 -1.88 23.97
CA THR A 70 5.00 -1.09 25.20
C THR A 70 4.18 0.18 24.97
N VAL A 71 3.74 0.83 26.05
CA VAL A 71 2.98 2.10 25.97
C VAL A 71 3.74 3.16 25.17
N GLU A 72 5.06 3.26 25.35
CA GLU A 72 5.91 4.25 24.65
C GLU A 72 6.04 3.97 23.15
N GLN A 73 5.78 2.74 22.73
CA GLN A 73 5.81 2.32 21.31
C GLN A 73 4.46 2.46 20.64
N MET A 74 3.39 2.63 21.41
CA MET A 74 2.05 2.81 20.87
C MET A 74 1.94 4.16 20.18
N THR A 75 1.39 4.14 18.97
CA THR A 75 1.39 5.28 18.05
C THR A 75 -0.01 5.42 17.45
N GLY A 76 -0.67 6.53 17.73
CA GLY A 76 -2.00 6.83 17.20
C GLY A 76 -2.00 7.23 15.73
N GLY A 77 -3.04 7.94 15.32
CA GLY A 77 -3.24 8.48 13.97
C GLY A 77 -3.88 7.51 12.98
N ALA A 78 -3.67 6.19 13.12
CA ALA A 78 -4.38 5.14 12.39
C ALA A 78 -4.23 3.79 13.09
N GLY A 79 -5.22 2.93 12.95
CA GLY A 79 -5.27 1.61 13.58
C GLY A 79 -5.93 1.63 14.95
N VAL A 80 -5.78 0.53 15.70
CA VAL A 80 -6.51 0.29 16.95
C VAL A 80 -5.59 -0.13 18.12
N LEU A 81 -4.33 -0.50 17.87
CA LEU A 81 -3.46 -1.05 18.92
C LEU A 81 -3.14 -0.03 20.01
N TRP A 82 -3.09 1.24 19.69
CA TRP A 82 -2.86 2.32 20.65
C TRP A 82 -4.01 2.53 21.65
N GLU A 83 -5.19 1.94 21.40
CA GLU A 83 -6.34 1.92 22.33
C GLU A 83 -6.37 0.64 23.20
N LEU A 84 -5.50 -0.32 22.93
CA LEU A 84 -5.48 -1.61 23.63
C LEU A 84 -4.41 -1.62 24.73
N GLU A 85 -4.53 -2.57 25.67
CA GLU A 85 -3.49 -2.79 26.67
C GLU A 85 -2.18 -3.29 26.03
N PRO A 86 -1.02 -2.81 26.52
CA PRO A 86 0.29 -3.28 26.08
C PRO A 86 0.42 -4.80 26.26
N ARG A 87 0.90 -5.47 25.23
CA ARG A 87 1.20 -6.91 25.28
C ARG A 87 2.16 -7.32 24.18
N ASP A 88 2.58 -8.56 24.20
CA ASP A 88 3.31 -9.16 23.09
C ASP A 88 2.36 -9.49 21.95
N TYR A 89 2.76 -9.14 20.73
CA TYR A 89 2.07 -9.48 19.48
C TYR A 89 2.97 -10.32 18.61
N SER A 90 2.41 -11.32 17.90
CA SER A 90 3.18 -12.01 16.87
C SER A 90 3.44 -11.11 15.67
N LEU A 91 4.49 -11.40 14.89
CA LEU A 91 4.77 -10.67 13.64
C LEU A 91 3.59 -10.76 12.66
N ALA A 92 2.89 -11.90 12.66
CA ALA A 92 1.66 -12.07 11.87
C ALA A 92 0.53 -11.15 12.34
N GLU A 93 0.29 -11.03 13.68
CA GLU A 93 -0.73 -10.11 14.22
C GLU A 93 -0.41 -8.66 13.86
N LEU A 94 0.86 -8.24 14.04
CA LEU A 94 1.30 -6.88 13.70
C LEU A 94 1.14 -6.63 12.18
N CYS A 95 1.55 -7.55 11.34
CA CYS A 95 1.40 -7.42 9.88
C CYS A 95 -0.08 -7.30 9.47
N LYS A 96 -0.97 -8.11 10.05
CA LYS A 96 -2.43 -8.01 9.83
C LYS A 96 -2.96 -6.64 10.23
N MET A 97 -2.65 -6.15 11.43
CA MET A 97 -3.10 -4.82 11.88
C MET A 97 -2.55 -3.69 11.00
N MET A 98 -1.28 -3.77 10.62
CA MET A 98 -0.66 -2.83 9.69
C MET A 98 -1.40 -2.76 8.35
N MET A 99 -1.81 -3.88 7.80
CA MET A 99 -2.43 -3.93 6.46
C MET A 99 -3.94 -3.71 6.50
N VAL A 100 -4.67 -4.33 7.45
CA VAL A 100 -6.14 -4.36 7.47
C VAL A 100 -6.74 -3.04 7.93
N VAL A 101 -6.17 -2.41 8.96
CA VAL A 101 -6.63 -1.12 9.53
C VAL A 101 -5.56 -0.05 9.52
N SER A 102 -4.51 -0.26 8.73
CA SER A 102 -3.40 0.72 8.63
C SER A 102 -2.73 1.08 9.97
N ASP A 103 -2.65 0.18 10.94
CA ASP A 103 -2.17 0.44 12.29
C ASP A 103 -0.74 0.97 12.33
N ASN A 104 -0.54 2.15 12.93
CA ASN A 104 0.76 2.80 13.01
C ASN A 104 1.67 2.20 14.09
N SER A 105 1.11 1.71 15.21
CA SER A 105 1.88 1.01 16.25
C SER A 105 2.51 -0.26 15.69
N ALA A 106 1.69 -1.08 15.01
CA ALA A 106 2.15 -2.28 14.32
C ALA A 106 3.20 -1.96 13.25
N SER A 107 2.96 -0.92 12.44
CA SER A 107 3.88 -0.51 11.37
C SER A 107 5.24 -0.09 11.91
N ASN A 108 5.25 0.72 12.98
CA ASN A 108 6.48 1.17 13.62
C ASN A 108 7.24 0.02 14.30
N ALA A 109 6.53 -0.93 14.93
CA ALA A 109 7.15 -2.10 15.54
C ALA A 109 7.86 -2.96 14.48
N LEU A 110 7.19 -3.28 13.38
CA LEU A 110 7.78 -4.02 12.27
C LEU A 110 8.93 -3.25 11.59
N ALA A 111 8.77 -1.95 11.37
CA ALA A 111 9.83 -1.13 10.77
C ALA A 111 11.07 -1.01 11.67
N ARG A 112 10.91 -1.00 13.01
CA ARG A 112 12.05 -1.07 13.95
C ARG A 112 12.75 -2.42 13.89
N LEU A 113 11.99 -3.51 13.86
CA LEU A 113 12.53 -4.87 13.74
C LEU A 113 13.36 -5.04 12.47
N LEU A 114 12.82 -4.60 11.33
CA LEU A 114 13.47 -4.74 10.02
C LEU A 114 14.62 -3.74 9.82
N GLY A 115 14.54 -2.56 10.45
CA GLY A 115 15.50 -1.47 10.30
C GLY A 115 15.29 -0.65 9.03
N LEU A 116 15.18 0.69 9.17
CA LEU A 116 14.95 1.58 8.01
C LEU A 116 16.04 1.44 6.92
N PRO A 117 17.34 1.39 7.26
CA PRO A 117 18.38 1.21 6.24
C PRO A 117 18.23 -0.10 5.47
N ALA A 118 17.97 -1.23 6.15
CA ALA A 118 17.84 -2.54 5.52
C ALA A 118 16.60 -2.61 4.61
N MET A 119 15.47 -2.01 5.01
CA MET A 119 14.29 -1.89 4.16
C MET A 119 14.57 -1.09 2.90
N ASN A 120 15.19 0.09 3.03
CA ASN A 120 15.52 0.94 1.88
C ASN A 120 16.50 0.24 0.93
N GLU A 121 17.49 -0.47 1.45
CA GLU A 121 18.42 -1.27 0.65
C GLU A 121 17.69 -2.42 -0.08
N PHE A 122 16.78 -3.12 0.61
CA PHE A 122 15.96 -4.17 0.00
C PHE A 122 15.14 -3.63 -1.17
N TRP A 123 14.49 -2.48 -1.01
CA TRP A 123 13.71 -1.84 -2.08
C TRP A 123 14.61 -1.36 -3.23
N ALA A 124 15.75 -0.74 -2.92
CA ALA A 124 16.68 -0.27 -3.95
C ALA A 124 17.24 -1.42 -4.80
N ARG A 125 17.61 -2.56 -4.19
CA ARG A 125 18.08 -3.76 -4.92
C ARG A 125 17.04 -4.32 -5.88
N ARG A 126 15.74 -4.11 -5.62
CA ARG A 126 14.62 -4.51 -6.48
C ARG A 126 14.22 -3.45 -7.50
N GLY A 127 14.87 -2.31 -7.49
CA GLY A 127 14.52 -1.19 -8.34
C GLY A 127 13.23 -0.48 -7.94
N TYR A 128 12.74 -0.68 -6.71
CA TYR A 128 11.58 0.03 -6.22
C TYR A 128 11.96 1.47 -5.85
N GLN A 129 11.36 2.42 -6.53
CA GLN A 129 11.49 3.83 -6.17
C GLN A 129 10.63 4.13 -4.94
N ALA A 130 11.14 3.77 -3.77
CA ALA A 130 10.53 3.97 -2.47
C ALA A 130 11.59 4.22 -1.40
N CYS A 131 11.29 5.06 -0.43
CA CYS A 131 12.21 5.36 0.66
C CYS A 131 11.46 5.66 1.95
N MET A 132 11.79 4.98 3.04
CA MET A 132 11.30 5.26 4.38
C MET A 132 12.39 5.96 5.19
N ARG A 133 12.16 7.24 5.53
CA ARG A 133 13.11 8.10 6.25
C ARG A 133 12.75 8.31 7.70
N ARG A 134 11.47 8.15 8.06
CA ARG A 134 10.95 8.36 9.41
C ARG A 134 9.89 7.31 9.77
N PHE A 135 9.70 7.06 11.03
CA PHE A 135 8.58 6.28 11.53
C PHE A 135 7.26 7.06 11.41
N PHE A 136 6.15 6.34 11.42
CA PHE A 136 4.82 6.96 11.35
C PHE A 136 4.58 7.87 12.56
N MET A 137 3.90 8.98 12.35
CA MET A 137 3.59 10.05 13.32
C MET A 137 4.80 10.81 13.87
N GLN A 138 6.01 10.52 13.46
CA GLN A 138 7.14 11.41 13.74
C GLN A 138 7.03 12.70 12.91
N PRO A 139 7.53 13.84 13.41
CA PRO A 139 7.56 15.08 12.64
C PRO A 139 8.29 14.90 11.31
N VAL A 140 7.77 15.56 10.28
CA VAL A 140 8.47 15.67 8.99
C VAL A 140 9.57 16.71 9.14
N VAL A 141 10.80 16.29 8.90
CA VAL A 141 11.93 17.21 8.74
C VAL A 141 12.09 17.47 7.24
N GLU A 142 12.45 18.68 6.85
CA GLU A 142 12.56 19.08 5.44
C GLU A 142 13.38 18.07 4.63
N GLY A 143 12.82 17.58 3.52
CA GLY A 143 13.41 16.54 2.69
C GLY A 143 13.43 15.12 3.28
N GLN A 144 12.91 14.91 4.49
CA GLN A 144 12.96 13.64 5.23
C GLN A 144 11.59 12.94 5.34
N ASP A 145 10.67 13.15 4.40
CA ASP A 145 9.41 12.40 4.40
C ASP A 145 9.54 11.07 3.66
N ASN A 146 8.66 10.14 3.98
CA ASN A 146 8.56 8.86 3.30
C ASN A 146 8.01 9.07 1.88
N SER A 147 8.63 8.46 0.90
CA SER A 147 8.24 8.64 -0.50
C SER A 147 8.19 7.32 -1.27
N MET A 148 7.36 7.28 -2.32
CA MET A 148 7.33 6.19 -3.29
C MET A 148 6.67 6.62 -4.60
N SER A 149 6.95 5.90 -5.69
CA SER A 149 6.25 6.06 -6.97
C SER A 149 5.07 5.08 -7.10
N ALA A 150 4.11 5.40 -7.98
CA ALA A 150 3.01 4.49 -8.29
C ALA A 150 3.52 3.19 -8.96
N ALA A 151 4.52 3.31 -9.82
CA ALA A 151 5.17 2.16 -10.45
C ALA A 151 5.83 1.24 -9.41
N ALA A 152 6.48 1.80 -8.37
CA ALA A 152 7.07 0.99 -7.29
C ALA A 152 6.00 0.27 -6.48
N ALA A 153 4.90 0.94 -6.12
CA ALA A 153 3.78 0.30 -5.43
C ALA A 153 3.17 -0.84 -6.25
N ALA A 154 3.02 -0.63 -7.56
CA ALA A 154 2.54 -1.67 -8.48
C ALA A 154 3.49 -2.87 -8.55
N ALA A 155 4.80 -2.64 -8.62
CA ALA A 155 5.79 -3.71 -8.64
C ALA A 155 5.81 -4.50 -7.32
N MET A 156 5.71 -3.84 -6.17
CA MET A 156 5.60 -4.49 -4.86
C MET A 156 4.35 -5.37 -4.75
N LEU A 157 3.18 -4.88 -5.20
CA LEU A 157 1.94 -5.66 -5.22
C LEU A 157 2.04 -6.88 -6.15
N ARG A 158 2.66 -6.72 -7.32
CA ARG A 158 2.91 -7.82 -8.26
C ARG A 158 3.76 -8.91 -7.62
N ASP A 159 4.87 -8.54 -7.02
CA ASP A 159 5.79 -9.49 -6.41
C ASP A 159 5.14 -10.25 -5.24
N LEU A 160 4.32 -9.58 -4.43
CA LEU A 160 3.52 -10.22 -3.40
C LEU A 160 2.46 -11.18 -3.98
N TYR A 161 1.79 -10.76 -5.06
CA TYR A 161 0.73 -11.57 -5.67
C TYR A 161 1.30 -12.81 -6.38
N LEU A 162 2.35 -12.66 -7.15
CA LEU A 162 3.00 -13.79 -7.83
C LEU A 162 3.75 -14.68 -6.85
N GLY A 163 4.29 -14.11 -5.78
CA GLY A 163 4.97 -14.85 -4.73
C GLY A 163 6.24 -15.56 -5.16
N SER A 164 6.94 -15.05 -6.19
CA SER A 164 8.12 -15.70 -6.77
C SER A 164 9.28 -15.93 -5.79
N GLU A 165 9.33 -15.15 -4.71
CA GLU A 165 10.33 -15.26 -3.64
C GLU A 165 9.73 -15.57 -2.27
N LEU A 166 8.45 -15.95 -2.24
CA LEU A 166 7.72 -16.28 -1.02
C LEU A 166 7.35 -17.75 -1.01
N GLU A 167 7.42 -18.36 0.16
CA GLU A 167 6.80 -19.66 0.37
C GLU A 167 5.27 -19.54 0.18
N PRO A 168 4.56 -20.59 -0.28
CA PRO A 168 3.13 -20.53 -0.54
C PRO A 168 2.29 -19.98 0.62
N ALA A 169 2.67 -20.32 1.87
CA ALA A 169 1.97 -19.86 3.06
C ALA A 169 2.14 -18.33 3.28
N GLN A 170 3.32 -17.77 3.03
CA GLN A 170 3.57 -16.33 3.13
C GLN A 170 2.85 -15.55 2.02
N ARG A 171 2.83 -16.11 0.80
CA ARG A 171 2.07 -15.53 -0.29
C ARG A 171 0.57 -15.43 0.04
N GLU A 172 -0.04 -16.55 0.46
CA GLU A 172 -1.47 -16.54 0.81
C GLU A 172 -1.76 -15.60 1.99
N PHE A 173 -0.88 -15.55 2.98
CA PHE A 173 -0.98 -14.60 4.08
C PHE A 173 -0.96 -13.15 3.59
N ALA A 174 -0.10 -12.80 2.63
CA ALA A 174 -0.06 -11.45 2.05
C ALA A 174 -1.37 -11.10 1.36
N LEU A 175 -1.89 -12.01 0.53
CA LEU A 175 -3.14 -11.82 -0.21
C LEU A 175 -4.33 -11.68 0.73
N GLU A 176 -4.39 -12.52 1.77
CA GLU A 176 -5.43 -12.41 2.81
C GLU A 176 -5.39 -11.04 3.49
N CYS A 177 -4.21 -10.55 3.87
CA CYS A 177 -4.06 -9.24 4.50
C CYS A 177 -4.57 -8.10 3.59
N LEU A 178 -4.23 -8.13 2.31
CA LEU A 178 -4.67 -7.14 1.32
C LEU A 178 -6.18 -7.19 1.08
N ARG A 179 -6.76 -8.39 0.89
CA ARG A 179 -8.20 -8.59 0.65
C ARG A 179 -9.07 -8.18 1.84
N ARG A 180 -8.52 -8.17 3.06
CA ARG A 180 -9.21 -7.79 4.30
C ARG A 180 -9.07 -6.32 4.67
N GLN A 181 -8.51 -5.46 3.81
CA GLN A 181 -8.46 -4.01 4.04
C GLN A 181 -9.88 -3.46 4.28
N GLN A 182 -10.05 -2.72 5.38
CA GLN A 182 -11.37 -2.23 5.82
C GLN A 182 -11.75 -0.87 5.22
N TYR A 183 -10.80 -0.06 4.79
CA TYR A 183 -11.04 1.26 4.20
C TYR A 183 -11.29 1.13 2.70
N ARG A 184 -12.57 1.07 2.29
CA ARG A 184 -12.98 0.73 0.92
C ARG A 184 -13.57 1.90 0.14
N GLU A 185 -13.31 3.13 0.56
CA GLU A 185 -13.90 4.35 0.01
C GLU A 185 -13.20 4.90 -1.26
N LYS A 186 -12.23 4.17 -1.83
CA LYS A 186 -11.46 4.58 -3.03
C LYS A 186 -11.61 3.57 -4.18
N ILE A 187 -10.55 2.85 -4.53
CA ILE A 187 -10.58 1.88 -5.65
C ILE A 187 -11.78 0.91 -5.57
N PRO A 188 -12.10 0.28 -4.43
CA PRO A 188 -13.23 -0.63 -4.36
C PRO A 188 -14.61 0.02 -4.36
N LEU A 189 -14.70 1.36 -4.16
CA LEU A 189 -15.94 2.06 -3.85
C LEU A 189 -17.07 1.80 -4.85
N MET A 190 -16.75 1.78 -6.14
CA MET A 190 -17.74 1.68 -7.22
C MET A 190 -17.64 0.38 -8.03
N LEU A 191 -16.70 -0.50 -7.68
CA LEU A 191 -16.59 -1.81 -8.34
C LEU A 191 -17.75 -2.72 -7.92
N PRO A 192 -18.17 -3.65 -8.80
CA PRO A 192 -19.18 -4.66 -8.44
C PRO A 192 -18.76 -5.40 -7.16
N PRO A 193 -19.73 -5.73 -6.26
CA PRO A 193 -19.41 -6.29 -4.95
C PRO A 193 -18.77 -7.69 -5.01
N GLU A 194 -18.97 -8.41 -6.11
CA GLU A 194 -18.35 -9.72 -6.37
C GLU A 194 -16.87 -9.64 -6.78
N VAL A 195 -16.40 -8.47 -7.16
CA VAL A 195 -14.99 -8.29 -7.57
C VAL A 195 -14.10 -8.32 -6.33
N VAL A 196 -13.18 -9.26 -6.31
CA VAL A 196 -12.19 -9.35 -5.23
C VAL A 196 -11.11 -8.30 -5.43
N VAL A 197 -10.93 -7.47 -4.42
CA VAL A 197 -9.92 -6.41 -4.41
C VAL A 197 -9.03 -6.56 -3.18
N GLY A 198 -7.76 -6.84 -3.40
CA GLY A 198 -6.72 -6.77 -2.37
C GLY A 198 -5.99 -5.44 -2.46
N HIS A 199 -6.06 -4.59 -1.41
CA HIS A 199 -5.55 -3.23 -1.55
C HIS A 199 -4.93 -2.65 -0.26
N LYS A 200 -4.26 -1.51 -0.40
CA LYS A 200 -3.76 -0.70 0.71
C LYS A 200 -3.96 0.77 0.45
N THR A 201 -4.70 1.42 1.34
CA THR A 201 -4.94 2.87 1.33
C THR A 201 -3.79 3.66 1.97
N GLY A 202 -3.70 4.95 1.64
CA GLY A 202 -2.78 5.89 2.27
C GLY A 202 -3.40 7.28 2.37
N GLU A 203 -3.27 7.92 3.55
CA GLU A 203 -3.88 9.21 3.83
C GLU A 203 -2.96 10.09 4.66
N LEU A 204 -2.86 11.36 4.26
CA LEU A 204 -2.31 12.48 5.00
C LEU A 204 -3.15 13.72 4.68
N ASP A 205 -2.82 14.84 5.25
CA ASP A 205 -3.43 16.10 4.84
C ASP A 205 -3.13 16.37 3.36
N GLY A 206 -4.18 16.58 2.57
CA GLY A 206 -4.10 16.75 1.11
C GLY A 206 -3.66 15.51 0.31
N VAL A 207 -3.51 14.35 0.94
CA VAL A 207 -3.03 13.09 0.31
C VAL A 207 -4.09 12.01 0.42
N ARG A 208 -4.49 11.45 -0.73
CA ARG A 208 -5.45 10.33 -0.82
C ARG A 208 -4.89 9.29 -1.80
N HIS A 209 -4.53 8.12 -1.31
CA HIS A 209 -3.92 7.05 -2.08
C HIS A 209 -4.70 5.76 -1.97
N ASP A 210 -4.64 4.96 -3.04
CA ASP A 210 -4.97 3.54 -2.97
C ASP A 210 -4.11 2.76 -3.96
N ALA A 211 -3.67 1.57 -3.56
CA ALA A 211 -2.89 0.66 -4.38
C ALA A 211 -3.51 -0.73 -4.28
N ALA A 212 -4.00 -1.27 -5.39
CA ALA A 212 -4.85 -2.44 -5.42
C ALA A 212 -4.45 -3.46 -6.47
N VAL A 213 -4.70 -4.75 -6.17
CA VAL A 213 -4.85 -5.84 -7.13
C VAL A 213 -6.34 -6.09 -7.31
N ILE A 214 -6.83 -6.03 -8.54
CA ILE A 214 -8.22 -6.33 -8.90
C ILE A 214 -8.23 -7.71 -9.57
N GLU A 215 -8.94 -8.66 -8.95
CA GLU A 215 -9.04 -10.04 -9.43
C GLU A 215 -10.18 -10.17 -10.45
N ALA A 216 -9.95 -9.67 -11.66
CA ALA A 216 -10.81 -9.85 -12.83
C ALA A 216 -10.44 -11.14 -13.59
N GLU A 217 -11.08 -11.43 -14.73
CA GLU A 217 -10.72 -12.56 -15.60
C GLU A 217 -9.23 -12.56 -15.95
N ARG A 218 -8.69 -11.39 -16.32
CA ARG A 218 -7.26 -11.13 -16.38
C ARG A 218 -6.91 -10.15 -15.25
N PRO A 219 -6.30 -10.62 -14.13
CA PRO A 219 -6.03 -9.77 -12.98
C PRO A 219 -5.07 -8.62 -13.31
N TYR A 220 -5.32 -7.46 -12.71
CA TYR A 220 -4.51 -6.27 -12.92
C TYR A 220 -4.30 -5.48 -11.62
N ILE A 221 -3.30 -4.62 -11.66
CA ILE A 221 -2.95 -3.68 -10.58
C ILE A 221 -3.40 -2.28 -10.99
N LEU A 222 -4.02 -1.57 -10.08
CA LEU A 222 -4.27 -0.14 -10.17
C LEU A 222 -3.68 0.56 -8.95
N VAL A 223 -2.85 1.55 -9.19
CA VAL A 223 -2.30 2.43 -8.14
C VAL A 223 -2.65 3.86 -8.47
N VAL A 224 -3.27 4.56 -7.53
CA VAL A 224 -3.57 5.99 -7.63
C VAL A 224 -2.96 6.70 -6.44
N LEU A 225 -1.98 7.56 -6.68
CA LEU A 225 -1.34 8.41 -5.68
C LEU A 225 -1.66 9.87 -5.98
N THR A 226 -2.20 10.60 -4.99
CA THR A 226 -2.57 12.01 -5.13
C THR A 226 -1.92 12.85 -4.03
N ALA A 227 -1.62 14.11 -4.31
CA ALA A 227 -1.20 15.06 -3.28
C ALA A 227 -1.74 16.47 -3.59
N GLU A 228 -1.73 17.32 -2.57
CA GLU A 228 -2.23 18.70 -2.65
C GLU A 228 -3.73 18.78 -3.02
N GLY A 229 -4.49 17.77 -2.61
CA GLY A 229 -5.96 17.73 -2.75
C GLY A 229 -6.61 18.57 -1.66
N LYS A 230 -7.66 19.33 -2.04
CA LYS A 230 -8.36 20.24 -1.10
C LYS A 230 -9.59 19.60 -0.45
N GLU A 231 -10.25 18.69 -1.16
CA GLU A 231 -11.50 18.08 -0.75
C GLU A 231 -11.38 16.55 -0.76
N PRO A 232 -10.95 15.93 0.37
CA PRO A 232 -10.60 14.51 0.44
C PRO A 232 -11.70 13.59 -0.10
N TRP A 233 -12.96 13.84 0.26
CA TRP A 233 -14.09 13.01 -0.14
C TRP A 233 -14.38 13.05 -1.65
N LEU A 234 -14.14 14.19 -2.32
CA LEU A 234 -14.25 14.29 -3.79
C LEU A 234 -13.14 13.50 -4.47
N VAL A 235 -11.92 13.55 -3.92
CA VAL A 235 -10.78 12.77 -4.43
C VAL A 235 -11.06 11.28 -4.31
N ASP A 236 -11.58 10.81 -3.16
CA ASP A 236 -11.94 9.41 -2.94
C ASP A 236 -12.97 8.93 -3.97
N GLN A 237 -14.02 9.71 -4.20
CA GLN A 237 -15.03 9.39 -5.21
C GLN A 237 -14.47 9.40 -6.63
N ALA A 238 -13.56 10.33 -6.95
CA ALA A 238 -12.92 10.39 -8.27
C ALA A 238 -12.01 9.18 -8.50
N ILE A 239 -11.31 8.69 -7.46
CA ILE A 239 -10.56 7.43 -7.52
C ILE A 239 -11.50 6.25 -7.80
N GLY A 240 -12.65 6.20 -7.13
CA GLY A 240 -13.67 5.17 -7.36
C GLY A 240 -14.22 5.19 -8.79
N ARG A 241 -14.51 6.38 -9.35
CA ARG A 241 -14.98 6.53 -10.74
C ARG A 241 -13.91 6.10 -11.74
N LEU A 242 -12.66 6.51 -11.54
CA LEU A 242 -11.54 6.06 -12.38
C LEU A 242 -11.41 4.54 -12.34
N SER A 243 -11.48 3.94 -11.15
CA SER A 243 -11.41 2.49 -10.99
C SER A 243 -12.52 1.76 -11.74
N LEU A 244 -13.77 2.24 -11.64
CA LEU A 244 -14.90 1.66 -12.38
C LEU A 244 -14.73 1.78 -13.90
N GLN A 245 -14.31 2.96 -14.39
CA GLN A 245 -14.07 3.17 -15.81
C GLN A 245 -13.01 2.19 -16.34
N LEU A 246 -11.87 2.09 -15.66
CA LEU A 246 -10.78 1.19 -16.07
C LEU A 246 -11.21 -0.29 -15.96
N PHE A 247 -11.96 -0.67 -14.94
CA PHE A 247 -12.51 -2.01 -14.83
C PHE A 247 -13.37 -2.38 -16.04
N GLN A 248 -14.27 -1.48 -16.47
CA GLN A 248 -15.12 -1.69 -17.63
C GLN A 248 -14.31 -1.78 -18.93
N GLU A 249 -13.25 -0.97 -19.09
CA GLU A 249 -12.38 -1.01 -20.27
C GLU A 249 -11.52 -2.28 -20.34
N VAL A 250 -11.04 -2.77 -19.19
CA VAL A 250 -10.15 -3.94 -19.09
C VAL A 250 -10.92 -5.27 -19.20
N THR A 251 -12.23 -5.26 -18.85
CA THR A 251 -13.08 -6.46 -18.85
C THR A 251 -14.07 -6.52 -20.03
N ALA A 252 -14.06 -5.53 -20.93
CA ALA A 252 -14.86 -5.49 -22.15
C ALA A 252 -14.22 -6.35 -23.28
#